data_ed27ee1d04fb144dba982207c0ae8fc6
#
_entry.id   ed27ee1d04fb144dba982207c0ae8fc6
#
_cell.length_a   1.000
_cell.length_b   1.000
_cell.length_c   1.000
_cell.angle_alpha   90.00
_cell.angle_beta   90.00
_cell.angle_gamma   90.00
#
_symmetry.space_group_name_H-M   'P 1'
#
loop_
_entity.id
_entity.type
_entity.pdbx_description
1 polymer ?
#
loop_
_entity_poly.entity_id
_entity_poly.type
_entity_poly.pdbx_seq_one_letter_code
_entity_poly.pdbx_strand_id
1 'polypeptide(L)'
;MGIPDSDNEANSGRTKKERPHGVLGAPAAAALCFAAAMLLYHIPLGPSIAADALHACLAGVAALVCLALWAGQRTADRGTPDNCDAQAGKARVIEGAYVGEVGSTKNTRASKSSKHLEVPCGLHAGLIALLCLMGALASAAVPLATGSDAGVTQVGPAFSQGFFTLFAVLAISCLGTAVWEEIAFRRLAMEAVAGVLEESRTRRLMAACVCSAVFAMLHLPEMGAALPTALRAMQVFLFALAMAGLVEQSTHLAPAIAAHALYDVICFAPTALGTLGSAWEIPASSLMALETSASGMLASLLFLAPAAALGVRRLLAAH
;
A
#
# COMPACT_ATOMS: atom_id res chain seq x y z
N MET A 1 67.25 -21.02 -20.73
CA MET A 1 66.73 -20.83 -19.34
C MET A 1 65.29 -20.38 -19.45
N GLY A 2 64.35 -21.27 -19.40
CA GLY A 2 62.92 -21.03 -19.51
C GLY A 2 62.33 -20.96 -18.10
N ILE A 3 61.55 -19.92 -17.84
CA ILE A 3 60.75 -19.79 -16.63
C ILE A 3 59.39 -20.36 -16.93
N PRO A 4 58.86 -21.33 -16.16
CA PRO A 4 57.51 -21.85 -16.37
C PRO A 4 56.52 -20.89 -15.76
N ASP A 5 55.56 -20.42 -16.59
CA ASP A 5 54.35 -19.71 -16.16
C ASP A 5 53.49 -20.71 -15.37
N SER A 6 53.25 -20.40 -14.09
CA SER A 6 52.29 -21.11 -13.24
C SER A 6 50.97 -20.40 -13.33
N ASP A 7 50.14 -20.76 -14.31
CA ASP A 7 48.72 -20.37 -14.37
C ASP A 7 47.97 -21.05 -13.20
N ASN A 8 47.80 -20.28 -12.16
CA ASN A 8 47.01 -20.61 -10.99
C ASN A 8 45.55 -20.29 -11.30
N GLU A 9 44.89 -21.15 -12.09
CA GLU A 9 43.43 -21.14 -12.24
C GLU A 9 42.78 -21.47 -10.90
N ALA A 10 42.59 -20.42 -10.08
CA ALA A 10 41.68 -20.48 -8.95
C ALA A 10 40.25 -20.60 -9.47
N ASN A 11 39.88 -21.84 -9.79
CA ASN A 11 38.51 -22.23 -10.13
C ASN A 11 37.61 -21.94 -8.92
N SER A 12 37.12 -20.72 -8.88
CA SER A 12 36.11 -20.26 -7.95
C SER A 12 34.79 -20.97 -8.23
N GLY A 13 34.73 -22.23 -7.82
CA GLY A 13 33.50 -23.02 -7.77
C GLY A 13 32.45 -22.32 -6.87
N ARG A 14 31.81 -21.30 -7.38
CA ARG A 14 30.59 -20.74 -6.79
C ARG A 14 29.53 -21.82 -6.86
N THR A 15 29.51 -22.71 -5.86
CA THR A 15 28.41 -23.64 -5.63
C THR A 15 27.14 -22.78 -5.52
N LYS A 16 26.32 -22.88 -6.55
CA LYS A 16 24.96 -22.32 -6.57
C LYS A 16 24.22 -22.96 -5.39
N LYS A 17 24.17 -22.26 -4.25
CA LYS A 17 23.48 -22.72 -3.04
C LYS A 17 22.02 -22.91 -3.45
N GLU A 18 21.61 -24.15 -3.69
CA GLU A 18 20.23 -24.50 -3.98
C GLU A 18 19.38 -23.98 -2.83
N ARG A 19 18.43 -23.09 -3.16
CA ARG A 19 17.46 -22.62 -2.17
C ARG A 19 16.67 -23.83 -1.69
N PRO A 20 16.49 -24.00 -0.37
CA PRO A 20 15.72 -25.10 0.14
C PRO A 20 14.33 -25.11 -0.49
N HIS A 21 13.99 -26.22 -1.13
CA HIS A 21 12.67 -26.47 -1.71
C HIS A 21 11.64 -26.44 -0.56
N GLY A 22 10.74 -25.45 -0.53
CA GLY A 22 9.65 -25.39 0.44
C GLY A 22 9.29 -23.98 0.94
N VAL A 23 10.06 -22.97 0.56
CA VAL A 23 9.79 -21.59 1.01
C VAL A 23 8.73 -20.93 0.12
N LEU A 24 7.61 -20.57 0.72
CA LEU A 24 6.56 -19.77 0.07
C LEU A 24 7.11 -18.36 -0.19
N GLY A 25 7.58 -18.08 -1.40
CA GLY A 25 8.06 -16.74 -1.76
C GLY A 25 6.95 -15.70 -1.73
N ALA A 26 7.32 -14.40 -1.72
CA ALA A 26 6.34 -13.31 -1.82
C ALA A 26 5.36 -13.46 -3.00
N PRO A 27 5.78 -13.90 -4.20
CA PRO A 27 4.86 -14.16 -5.31
C PRO A 27 3.78 -15.20 -4.99
N ALA A 28 4.17 -16.32 -4.36
CA ALA A 28 3.23 -17.37 -4.00
C ALA A 28 2.28 -16.94 -2.87
N ALA A 29 2.78 -16.20 -1.87
CA ALA A 29 1.95 -15.63 -0.82
C ALA A 29 0.96 -14.59 -1.38
N ALA A 30 1.39 -13.75 -2.31
CA ALA A 30 0.53 -12.80 -2.99
C ALA A 30 -0.56 -13.52 -3.80
N ALA A 31 -0.18 -14.51 -4.63
CA ALA A 31 -1.13 -15.28 -5.43
C ALA A 31 -2.16 -16.00 -4.54
N LEU A 32 -1.73 -16.61 -3.43
CA LEU A 32 -2.62 -17.26 -2.48
C LEU A 32 -3.57 -16.26 -1.83
N CYS A 33 -3.09 -15.08 -1.42
CA CYS A 33 -3.90 -14.02 -0.84
C CYS A 33 -5.00 -13.55 -1.81
N PHE A 34 -4.65 -13.28 -3.06
CA PHE A 34 -5.60 -12.88 -4.09
C PHE A 34 -6.61 -13.99 -4.39
N ALA A 35 -6.16 -15.24 -4.54
CA ALA A 35 -7.05 -16.37 -4.80
C ALA A 35 -8.03 -16.59 -3.64
N ALA A 36 -7.56 -16.50 -2.40
CA ALA A 36 -8.42 -16.62 -1.22
C ALA A 36 -9.45 -15.49 -1.14
N ALA A 37 -9.04 -14.23 -1.37
CA ALA A 37 -9.96 -13.10 -1.40
C ALA A 37 -11.02 -13.28 -2.50
N MET A 38 -10.61 -13.61 -3.73
CA MET A 38 -11.54 -13.83 -4.84
C MET A 38 -12.51 -14.96 -4.53
N LEU A 39 -12.04 -16.08 -3.99
CA LEU A 39 -12.91 -17.20 -3.61
C LEU A 39 -13.92 -16.79 -2.55
N LEU A 40 -13.50 -16.05 -1.52
CA LEU A 40 -14.38 -15.60 -0.44
C LEU A 40 -15.46 -14.64 -0.95
N TYR A 41 -15.13 -13.72 -1.85
CA TYR A 41 -16.10 -12.80 -2.47
C TYR A 41 -17.10 -13.51 -3.41
N HIS A 42 -16.82 -14.73 -3.86
CA HIS A 42 -17.75 -15.53 -4.66
C HIS A 42 -18.71 -16.42 -3.82
N ILE A 43 -18.57 -16.43 -2.49
CA ILE A 43 -19.52 -17.11 -1.62
C ILE A 43 -20.85 -16.35 -1.64
N PRO A 44 -21.98 -16.98 -2.01
CA PRO A 44 -23.27 -16.29 -2.15
C PRO A 44 -23.89 -16.01 -0.78
N LEU A 45 -23.57 -14.88 -0.19
CA LEU A 45 -24.15 -14.44 1.10
C LEU A 45 -25.34 -13.50 0.92
N GLY A 46 -25.73 -13.20 -0.34
CA GLY A 46 -26.77 -12.24 -0.70
C GLY A 46 -26.26 -10.82 -0.88
N PRO A 47 -27.00 -9.96 -1.58
CA PRO A 47 -26.62 -8.59 -1.90
C PRO A 47 -26.95 -7.65 -0.74
N SER A 48 -26.11 -7.60 0.29
CA SER A 48 -26.32 -6.69 1.42
C SER A 48 -25.00 -6.18 1.97
N ILE A 49 -25.01 -4.99 2.57
CA ILE A 49 -23.83 -4.42 3.26
C ILE A 49 -23.27 -5.37 4.32
N ALA A 50 -24.15 -6.13 5.01
CA ALA A 50 -23.71 -7.11 5.99
C ALA A 50 -22.95 -8.28 5.35
N ALA A 51 -23.38 -8.73 4.17
CA ALA A 51 -22.68 -9.74 3.39
C ALA A 51 -21.31 -9.23 2.92
N ASP A 52 -21.25 -8.00 2.41
CA ASP A 52 -20.00 -7.37 2.00
C ASP A 52 -19.04 -7.18 3.18
N ALA A 53 -19.56 -6.75 4.34
CA ALA A 53 -18.77 -6.66 5.56
C ALA A 53 -18.18 -8.00 5.99
N LEU A 54 -18.97 -9.06 5.89
CA LEU A 54 -18.51 -10.42 6.20
C LEU A 54 -17.45 -10.89 5.20
N HIS A 55 -17.66 -10.68 3.90
CA HIS A 55 -16.67 -10.99 2.86
C HIS A 55 -15.34 -10.23 3.11
N ALA A 56 -15.42 -8.91 3.38
CA ALA A 56 -14.25 -8.10 3.66
C ALA A 56 -13.50 -8.57 4.91
N CYS A 57 -14.21 -8.93 5.98
CA CYS A 57 -13.58 -9.48 7.19
C CYS A 57 -12.91 -10.83 6.92
N LEU A 58 -13.55 -11.73 6.18
CA LEU A 58 -12.98 -13.04 5.83
C LEU A 58 -11.73 -12.87 4.94
N ALA A 59 -11.78 -11.98 3.94
CA ALA A 59 -10.64 -11.66 3.10
C ALA A 59 -9.48 -11.03 3.92
N GLY A 60 -9.81 -10.15 4.88
CA GLY A 60 -8.84 -9.58 5.80
C GLY A 60 -8.15 -10.63 6.67
N VAL A 61 -8.89 -11.58 7.20
CA VAL A 61 -8.33 -12.71 7.96
C VAL A 61 -7.44 -13.59 7.07
N ALA A 62 -7.90 -13.91 5.86
CA ALA A 62 -7.08 -14.68 4.89
C ALA A 62 -5.76 -13.95 4.56
N ALA A 63 -5.80 -12.64 4.37
CA ALA A 63 -4.61 -11.82 4.13
C ALA A 63 -3.64 -11.83 5.32
N LEU A 64 -4.15 -11.73 6.55
CA LEU A 64 -3.34 -11.84 7.77
C LEU A 64 -2.66 -13.21 7.87
N VAL A 65 -3.36 -14.29 7.52
CA VAL A 65 -2.78 -15.64 7.48
C VAL A 65 -1.67 -15.73 6.43
N CYS A 66 -1.90 -15.24 5.21
CA CYS A 66 -0.88 -15.21 4.16
C CYS A 66 0.35 -14.40 4.57
N LEU A 67 0.15 -13.25 5.23
CA LEU A 67 1.23 -12.42 5.75
C LEU A 67 2.02 -13.13 6.85
N ALA A 68 1.33 -13.81 7.78
CA ALA A 68 1.96 -14.55 8.86
C ALA A 68 2.80 -15.73 8.34
N LEU A 69 2.28 -16.50 7.38
CA LEU A 69 3.00 -17.59 6.72
C LEU A 69 4.26 -17.08 6.03
N TRP A 70 4.15 -16.01 5.27
CA TRP A 70 5.30 -15.41 4.59
C TRP A 70 6.33 -14.81 5.57
N ALA A 71 5.89 -14.13 6.64
CA ALA A 71 6.78 -13.57 7.66
C ALA A 71 7.48 -14.66 8.47
N GLY A 72 6.77 -15.73 8.82
CA GLY A 72 7.32 -16.87 9.55
C GLY A 72 8.46 -17.55 8.79
N GLN A 73 8.34 -17.66 7.48
CA GLN A 73 9.39 -18.23 6.63
C GLN A 73 10.65 -17.33 6.56
N ARG A 74 10.47 -15.99 6.48
CA ARG A 74 11.60 -15.05 6.51
C ARG A 74 12.40 -15.12 7.81
N THR A 75 11.75 -15.38 8.93
CA THR A 75 12.45 -15.52 10.22
C THR A 75 13.20 -16.84 10.32
N ALA A 76 12.65 -17.93 9.76
CA ALA A 76 13.32 -19.22 9.69
C ALA A 76 14.60 -19.15 8.83
N ASP A 77 14.56 -18.45 7.69
CA ASP A 77 15.73 -18.26 6.82
C ASP A 77 16.85 -17.43 7.48
N ARG A 78 16.49 -16.50 8.38
CA ARG A 78 17.48 -15.68 9.13
C ARG A 78 18.08 -16.40 10.32
N GLY A 79 17.41 -17.41 10.82
CA GLY A 79 17.82 -18.17 12.02
C GLY A 79 18.84 -19.28 11.73
N THR A 80 19.28 -19.52 10.51
CA THR A 80 20.37 -20.43 10.22
C THR A 80 21.70 -19.82 10.65
N PRO A 81 22.47 -20.48 11.52
CA PRO A 81 23.70 -19.94 12.13
C PRO A 81 24.73 -19.42 11.14
N ASP A 82 24.76 -19.99 9.92
CA ASP A 82 25.68 -19.61 8.84
C ASP A 82 25.57 -18.14 8.38
N ASN A 83 24.41 -17.46 8.64
CA ASN A 83 24.23 -16.07 8.25
C ASN A 83 24.64 -15.07 9.35
N CYS A 84 24.68 -15.48 10.62
CA CYS A 84 25.10 -14.59 11.71
C CYS A 84 26.60 -14.30 11.65
N ASP A 85 27.42 -15.32 11.30
CA ASP A 85 28.86 -15.16 11.21
C ASP A 85 29.30 -14.35 9.99
N ALA A 86 28.55 -14.44 8.88
CA ALA A 86 28.83 -13.66 7.66
C ALA A 86 28.52 -12.16 7.84
N GLN A 87 27.48 -11.81 8.62
CA GLN A 87 27.17 -10.42 8.93
C GLN A 87 28.06 -9.82 10.01
N ALA A 88 28.45 -10.61 11.01
CA ALA A 88 29.41 -10.19 12.03
C ALA A 88 30.80 -9.98 11.42
N GLY A 89 31.21 -10.80 10.46
CA GLY A 89 32.44 -10.63 9.69
C GLY A 89 32.48 -9.35 8.85
N LYS A 90 31.36 -8.99 8.19
CA LYS A 90 31.26 -7.74 7.43
C LYS A 90 31.27 -6.50 8.31
N ALA A 91 30.61 -6.52 9.45
CA ALA A 91 30.64 -5.41 10.41
C ALA A 91 32.03 -5.18 10.98
N ARG A 92 32.78 -6.23 11.31
CA ARG A 92 34.16 -6.14 11.81
C ARG A 92 35.17 -5.63 10.77
N VAL A 93 34.97 -5.97 9.48
CA VAL A 93 35.83 -5.47 8.39
C VAL A 93 35.62 -3.97 8.18
N ILE A 94 34.41 -3.44 8.37
CA ILE A 94 34.16 -1.99 8.26
C ILE A 94 34.75 -1.23 9.45
N GLU A 95 34.69 -1.79 10.66
CA GLU A 95 35.28 -1.17 11.85
C GLU A 95 36.82 -1.19 11.84
N GLY A 96 37.42 -2.27 11.30
CA GLY A 96 38.87 -2.38 11.17
C GLY A 96 39.53 -1.47 10.13
N ALA A 97 38.77 -1.01 9.12
CA ALA A 97 39.26 -0.12 8.06
C ALA A 97 39.33 1.36 8.49
N TYR A 98 38.75 1.73 9.63
CA TYR A 98 38.69 3.14 10.08
C TYR A 98 39.75 3.53 11.11
N VAL A 99 40.64 2.62 11.54
CA VAL A 99 41.66 2.90 12.60
C VAL A 99 43.06 3.11 12.05
N GLY A 100 43.26 3.23 10.77
CA GLY A 100 44.60 3.36 10.18
C GLY A 100 44.76 4.49 9.20
N GLU A 101 44.65 5.76 9.60
CA GLU A 101 45.40 6.88 9.03
C GLU A 101 45.09 8.18 9.76
N VAL A 102 45.78 8.42 10.87
CA VAL A 102 45.93 9.74 11.45
C VAL A 102 47.27 10.28 10.94
N GLY A 103 47.24 10.96 9.82
CA GLY A 103 48.36 11.63 9.19
C GLY A 103 47.94 12.94 8.52
N SER A 104 47.94 14.01 9.31
CA SER A 104 48.20 15.41 8.96
C SER A 104 47.97 15.87 7.51
N THR A 105 46.90 16.64 7.26
CA THR A 105 47.05 17.96 6.56
C THR A 105 45.80 18.81 6.84
N LYS A 106 46.02 19.97 7.46
CA LYS A 106 45.08 21.09 7.61
C LYS A 106 44.66 21.59 6.22
N ASN A 107 43.43 21.30 5.82
CA ASN A 107 42.70 22.08 4.85
C ASN A 107 41.27 22.26 5.33
N THR A 108 41.12 23.31 6.14
CA THR A 108 39.81 23.82 6.59
C THR A 108 39.09 24.46 5.41
N ARG A 109 38.56 23.64 4.49
CA ARG A 109 37.50 24.07 3.59
C ARG A 109 36.22 23.95 4.40
N ALA A 110 35.73 25.08 4.92
CA ALA A 110 34.43 25.20 5.56
C ALA A 110 33.36 24.75 4.54
N SER A 111 33.05 23.46 4.57
CA SER A 111 31.85 22.93 3.95
C SER A 111 30.70 23.63 4.60
N LYS A 112 30.07 24.59 3.91
CA LYS A 112 28.74 25.09 4.23
C LYS A 112 27.82 23.88 4.20
N SER A 113 27.74 23.16 5.31
CA SER A 113 26.68 22.19 5.57
C SER A 113 25.36 22.99 5.51
N SER A 114 24.71 22.96 4.36
CA SER A 114 23.33 23.39 4.27
C SER A 114 22.58 22.48 5.25
N LYS A 115 22.21 23.01 6.39
CA LYS A 115 21.28 22.36 7.32
C LYS A 115 19.97 22.19 6.55
N HIS A 116 19.88 21.13 5.72
CA HIS A 116 18.60 20.65 5.27
C HIS A 116 17.81 20.36 6.54
N LEU A 117 16.76 21.13 6.73
CA LEU A 117 15.81 20.92 7.81
C LEU A 117 15.25 19.50 7.59
N GLU A 118 15.81 18.51 8.28
CA GLU A 118 15.31 17.14 8.26
C GLU A 118 13.95 17.13 8.95
N VAL A 119 12.90 17.21 8.14
CA VAL A 119 11.52 17.12 8.64
C VAL A 119 11.34 15.73 9.27
N PRO A 120 10.89 15.66 10.53
CA PRO A 120 10.72 14.39 11.24
C PRO A 120 9.90 13.39 10.41
N CYS A 121 10.35 12.14 10.38
CA CYS A 121 9.74 11.09 9.56
C CYS A 121 8.22 10.97 9.79
N GLY A 122 7.77 11.06 11.03
CA GLY A 122 6.34 10.99 11.39
C GLY A 122 5.49 12.12 10.81
N LEU A 123 6.04 13.32 10.63
CA LEU A 123 5.28 14.47 10.08
C LEU A 123 4.87 14.24 8.62
N HIS A 124 5.74 13.63 7.82
CA HIS A 124 5.41 13.33 6.43
C HIS A 124 4.33 12.22 6.31
N ALA A 125 4.39 11.19 7.18
CA ALA A 125 3.36 10.15 7.20
C ALA A 125 1.99 10.76 7.53
N GLY A 126 1.94 11.60 8.57
CA GLY A 126 0.75 12.32 8.95
C GLY A 126 0.22 13.23 7.83
N LEU A 127 1.12 13.90 7.10
CA LEU A 127 0.73 14.76 5.98
C LEU A 127 0.18 13.97 4.79
N ILE A 128 0.78 12.82 4.42
CA ILE A 128 0.24 11.93 3.38
C ILE A 128 -1.17 11.46 3.77
N ALA A 129 -1.33 10.94 4.98
CA ALA A 129 -2.63 10.48 5.47
C ALA A 129 -3.66 11.62 5.48
N LEU A 130 -3.31 12.79 5.99
CA LEU A 130 -4.19 13.96 6.01
C LEU A 130 -4.64 14.38 4.61
N LEU A 131 -3.71 14.45 3.65
CA LEU A 131 -4.03 14.79 2.26
C LEU A 131 -4.96 13.76 1.62
N CYS A 132 -4.76 12.47 1.89
CA CYS A 132 -5.68 11.43 1.42
C CYS A 132 -7.09 11.62 2.02
N LEU A 133 -7.21 11.88 3.31
CA LEU A 133 -8.49 12.13 3.96
C LEU A 133 -9.17 13.42 3.46
N MET A 134 -8.41 14.48 3.19
CA MET A 134 -8.94 15.69 2.54
C MET A 134 -9.42 15.41 1.12
N GLY A 135 -8.75 14.52 0.38
CA GLY A 135 -9.18 14.03 -0.92
C GLY A 135 -10.52 13.28 -0.84
N ALA A 136 -10.69 12.42 0.15
CA ALA A 136 -11.96 11.72 0.41
C ALA A 136 -13.08 12.71 0.74
N LEU A 137 -12.83 13.66 1.64
CA LEU A 137 -13.78 14.70 2.01
C LEU A 137 -14.20 15.55 0.80
N ALA A 138 -13.25 15.93 -0.05
CA ALA A 138 -13.55 16.70 -1.26
C ALA A 138 -14.37 15.87 -2.25
N SER A 139 -14.06 14.57 -2.41
CA SER A 139 -14.83 13.65 -3.25
C SER A 139 -16.28 13.53 -2.79
N ALA A 140 -16.52 13.47 -1.50
CA ALA A 140 -17.86 13.34 -0.92
C ALA A 140 -18.61 14.67 -0.85
N ALA A 141 -17.95 15.77 -0.47
CA ALA A 141 -18.61 17.05 -0.18
C ALA A 141 -18.99 17.84 -1.44
N VAL A 142 -18.16 17.80 -2.51
CA VAL A 142 -18.42 18.59 -3.71
C VAL A 142 -19.69 18.15 -4.44
N PRO A 143 -19.98 16.87 -4.67
CA PRO A 143 -21.26 16.45 -5.24
C PRO A 143 -22.47 16.86 -4.38
N LEU A 144 -22.34 16.77 -3.06
CA LEU A 144 -23.38 17.18 -2.13
C LEU A 144 -23.67 18.69 -2.20
N ALA A 145 -22.61 19.51 -2.30
CA ALA A 145 -22.73 20.96 -2.35
C ALA A 145 -23.25 21.48 -3.71
N THR A 146 -22.92 20.78 -4.80
CA THR A 146 -23.32 21.20 -6.15
C THR A 146 -24.67 20.65 -6.59
N GLY A 147 -25.25 19.72 -5.83
CA GLY A 147 -26.49 19.03 -6.20
C GLY A 147 -26.34 18.20 -7.50
N SER A 148 -25.10 17.98 -7.95
CA SER A 148 -24.83 17.26 -9.17
C SER A 148 -24.91 15.74 -8.94
N ASP A 149 -25.85 15.12 -9.60
CA ASP A 149 -25.88 13.72 -10.03
C ASP A 149 -26.15 12.60 -9.01
N ALA A 150 -26.12 12.86 -7.74
CA ALA A 150 -26.43 11.80 -6.81
C ALA A 150 -27.91 11.89 -6.43
N GLY A 151 -28.67 10.85 -6.66
CA GLY A 151 -30.02 10.70 -6.15
C GLY A 151 -30.14 10.75 -4.59
N VAL A 152 -29.18 11.43 -3.94
CA VAL A 152 -29.16 11.77 -2.51
C VAL A 152 -30.07 12.98 -2.31
N THR A 153 -31.34 12.81 -2.62
CA THR A 153 -32.31 13.91 -2.59
C THR A 153 -32.79 14.28 -1.19
N GLN A 154 -32.53 13.50 -0.16
CA GLN A 154 -32.91 13.83 1.22
C GLN A 154 -31.97 13.14 2.22
N VAL A 155 -31.08 13.90 2.82
CA VAL A 155 -30.53 13.53 4.13
C VAL A 155 -31.65 13.79 5.14
N GLY A 156 -32.50 12.78 5.41
CA GLY A 156 -33.50 12.84 6.46
C GLY A 156 -32.83 13.00 7.83
N PRO A 157 -33.60 13.32 8.90
CA PRO A 157 -33.07 13.45 10.25
C PRO A 157 -32.46 12.12 10.71
N ALA A 158 -31.16 12.02 10.60
CA ALA A 158 -30.45 10.77 10.36
C ALA A 158 -29.97 10.04 11.62
N PHE A 159 -30.40 10.40 12.81
CA PHE A 159 -29.92 9.75 14.04
C PHE A 159 -30.91 8.73 14.60
N SER A 160 -31.42 7.86 13.73
CA SER A 160 -32.17 6.69 14.19
C SER A 160 -31.21 5.58 14.68
N GLN A 161 -31.72 4.65 15.48
CA GLN A 161 -30.95 3.50 15.95
C GLN A 161 -30.36 2.66 14.78
N GLY A 162 -31.01 2.68 13.60
CA GLY A 162 -30.53 2.06 12.37
C GLY A 162 -29.27 2.72 11.78
N PHE A 163 -29.09 4.02 11.97
CA PHE A 163 -27.91 4.76 11.51
C PHE A 163 -26.61 4.20 12.11
N PHE A 164 -26.56 4.08 13.44
CA PHE A 164 -25.34 3.61 14.11
C PHE A 164 -24.98 2.18 13.71
N THR A 165 -25.99 1.33 13.52
CA THR A 165 -25.75 -0.05 13.08
C THR A 165 -25.22 -0.09 11.64
N LEU A 166 -25.86 0.66 10.72
CA LEU A 166 -25.41 0.75 9.33
C LEU A 166 -23.99 1.33 9.24
N PHE A 167 -23.72 2.40 9.99
CA PHE A 167 -22.38 3.00 10.03
C PHE A 167 -21.34 2.05 10.60
N ALA A 168 -21.67 1.29 11.65
CA ALA A 168 -20.77 0.28 12.21
C ALA A 168 -20.47 -0.83 11.19
N VAL A 169 -21.48 -1.34 10.49
CA VAL A 169 -21.32 -2.37 9.44
C VAL A 169 -20.46 -1.83 8.30
N LEU A 170 -20.70 -0.58 7.84
CA LEU A 170 -19.88 0.08 6.83
C LEU A 170 -18.43 0.21 7.30
N ALA A 171 -18.19 0.70 8.52
CA ALA A 171 -16.85 0.86 9.05
C ALA A 171 -16.09 -0.47 9.16
N ILE A 172 -16.79 -1.54 9.55
CA ILE A 172 -16.24 -2.91 9.60
C ILE A 172 -15.89 -3.40 8.19
N SER A 173 -16.77 -3.15 7.21
CA SER A 173 -16.52 -3.50 5.80
C SER A 173 -15.27 -2.77 5.28
N CYS A 174 -15.21 -1.44 5.42
CA CYS A 174 -14.07 -0.63 4.99
C CYS A 174 -12.77 -1.07 5.67
N LEU A 175 -12.81 -1.38 6.98
CA LEU A 175 -11.66 -1.88 7.70
C LEU A 175 -11.19 -3.25 7.17
N GLY A 176 -12.11 -4.18 6.96
CA GLY A 176 -11.80 -5.51 6.41
C GLY A 176 -11.18 -5.41 5.02
N THR A 177 -11.77 -4.58 4.14
CA THR A 177 -11.25 -4.29 2.81
C THR A 177 -9.86 -3.68 2.87
N ALA A 178 -9.66 -2.64 3.67
CA ALA A 178 -8.34 -2.00 3.83
C ALA A 178 -7.28 -2.98 4.36
N VAL A 179 -7.61 -3.86 5.29
CA VAL A 179 -6.68 -4.88 5.81
C VAL A 179 -6.20 -5.80 4.70
N TRP A 180 -7.12 -6.42 3.95
CA TRP A 180 -6.72 -7.38 2.94
C TRP A 180 -6.00 -6.72 1.77
N GLU A 181 -6.45 -5.54 1.33
CA GLU A 181 -5.86 -4.83 0.20
C GLU A 181 -4.47 -4.27 0.51
N GLU A 182 -4.28 -3.68 1.68
CA GLU A 182 -2.95 -3.18 2.06
C GLU A 182 -1.95 -4.32 2.23
N ILE A 183 -2.36 -5.46 2.79
CA ILE A 183 -1.50 -6.64 2.87
C ILE A 183 -1.18 -7.17 1.47
N ALA A 184 -2.20 -7.38 0.64
CA ALA A 184 -2.04 -7.96 -0.69
C ALA A 184 -1.16 -7.07 -1.58
N PHE A 185 -1.47 -5.78 -1.68
CA PHE A 185 -0.80 -4.88 -2.63
C PHE A 185 0.48 -4.27 -2.08
N ARG A 186 0.48 -3.72 -0.84
CA ARG A 186 1.63 -2.96 -0.31
C ARG A 186 2.66 -3.84 0.35
N ARG A 187 2.27 -5.02 0.82
CA ARG A 187 3.24 -5.93 1.45
C ARG A 187 3.63 -7.08 0.52
N LEU A 188 2.68 -7.87 0.06
CA LEU A 188 2.99 -9.09 -0.68
C LEU A 188 3.31 -8.82 -2.15
N ALA A 189 2.43 -8.11 -2.88
CA ALA A 189 2.63 -7.85 -4.30
C ALA A 189 3.82 -6.92 -4.56
N MET A 190 3.98 -5.83 -3.80
CA MET A 190 5.16 -4.96 -3.95
C MET A 190 6.47 -5.68 -3.69
N GLU A 191 6.55 -6.55 -2.68
CA GLU A 191 7.74 -7.37 -2.42
C GLU A 191 7.97 -8.38 -3.55
N ALA A 192 6.90 -8.98 -4.10
CA ALA A 192 6.99 -9.89 -5.22
C ALA A 192 7.53 -9.19 -6.48
N VAL A 193 6.96 -8.04 -6.85
CA VAL A 193 7.39 -7.26 -8.02
C VAL A 193 8.81 -6.73 -7.81
N ALA A 194 9.12 -6.18 -6.64
CA ALA A 194 10.47 -5.73 -6.34
C ALA A 194 11.51 -6.87 -6.40
N GLY A 195 11.10 -8.10 -6.04
CA GLY A 195 11.99 -9.27 -6.08
C GLY A 195 12.38 -9.73 -7.49
N VAL A 196 11.60 -9.38 -8.52
CA VAL A 196 11.89 -9.72 -9.92
C VAL A 196 12.56 -8.58 -10.70
N LEU A 197 12.54 -7.36 -10.14
CA LEU A 197 13.20 -6.21 -10.75
C LEU A 197 14.70 -6.19 -10.39
N GLU A 198 15.52 -5.71 -11.31
CA GLU A 198 16.95 -5.49 -11.06
C GLU A 198 17.18 -4.53 -9.90
N GLU A 199 18.28 -4.74 -9.17
CA GLU A 199 18.67 -3.84 -8.08
C GLU A 199 19.01 -2.46 -8.63
N SER A 200 18.12 -1.52 -8.37
CA SER A 200 18.27 -0.12 -8.77
C SER A 200 17.64 0.80 -7.72
N ARG A 201 18.09 2.05 -7.73
CA ARG A 201 17.55 3.09 -6.84
C ARG A 201 16.05 3.33 -7.04
N THR A 202 15.51 2.98 -8.20
CA THR A 202 14.08 3.17 -8.55
C THR A 202 13.24 1.90 -8.40
N ARG A 203 13.85 0.78 -8.00
CA ARG A 203 13.18 -0.53 -7.90
C ARG A 203 11.88 -0.47 -7.08
N ARG A 204 11.92 0.14 -5.88
CA ARG A 204 10.75 0.31 -5.02
C ARG A 204 9.68 1.18 -5.65
N LEU A 205 10.07 2.28 -6.28
CA LEU A 205 9.13 3.14 -7.00
C LEU A 205 8.48 2.40 -8.17
N MET A 206 9.25 1.64 -8.96
CA MET A 206 8.70 0.85 -10.07
C MET A 206 7.71 -0.20 -9.58
N ALA A 207 8.04 -0.92 -8.51
CA ALA A 207 7.13 -1.88 -7.90
C ALA A 207 5.84 -1.20 -7.40
N ALA A 208 5.95 -0.04 -6.74
CA ALA A 208 4.80 0.73 -6.29
C ALA A 208 3.94 1.22 -7.46
N CYS A 209 4.54 1.71 -8.55
CA CYS A 209 3.80 2.14 -9.75
C CYS A 209 3.04 0.97 -10.39
N VAL A 210 3.69 -0.19 -10.56
CA VAL A 210 3.05 -1.38 -11.13
C VAL A 210 1.88 -1.84 -10.26
N CYS A 211 2.10 -2.00 -8.95
CA CYS A 211 1.05 -2.43 -8.03
C CYS A 211 -0.10 -1.42 -7.94
N SER A 212 0.20 -0.10 -7.97
CA SER A 212 -0.82 0.94 -7.98
C SER A 212 -1.63 0.97 -9.28
N ALA A 213 -1.01 0.69 -10.44
CA ALA A 213 -1.70 0.59 -11.71
C ALA A 213 -2.65 -0.63 -11.73
N VAL A 214 -2.18 -1.79 -11.28
CA VAL A 214 -3.03 -2.99 -11.16
C VAL A 214 -4.18 -2.73 -10.19
N PHE A 215 -3.91 -2.13 -9.02
CA PHE A 215 -4.92 -1.75 -8.06
C PHE A 215 -5.99 -0.83 -8.67
N ALA A 216 -5.57 0.20 -9.40
CA ALA A 216 -6.49 1.11 -10.07
C ALA A 216 -7.35 0.40 -11.13
N MET A 217 -6.76 -0.51 -11.92
CA MET A 217 -7.50 -1.29 -12.92
C MET A 217 -8.58 -2.18 -12.30
N LEU A 218 -8.32 -2.79 -11.15
CA LEU A 218 -9.29 -3.61 -10.43
C LEU A 218 -10.46 -2.80 -9.84
N HIS A 219 -10.30 -1.48 -9.71
CA HIS A 219 -11.32 -0.55 -9.19
C HIS A 219 -12.05 0.20 -10.29
N LEU A 220 -11.82 -0.14 -11.57
CA LEU A 220 -12.58 0.45 -12.66
C LEU A 220 -13.95 -0.27 -12.73
N PRO A 221 -15.04 0.41 -12.37
CA PRO A 221 -16.36 -0.15 -12.63
C PRO A 221 -16.61 -0.20 -14.14
N GLU A 222 -17.58 -0.99 -14.55
CA GLU A 222 -18.09 -0.96 -15.94
C GLU A 222 -18.78 0.38 -16.21
N MET A 223 -18.00 1.45 -16.28
CA MET A 223 -18.49 2.80 -16.50
C MET A 223 -18.62 3.03 -18.00
N GLY A 224 -19.83 3.31 -18.45
CA GLY A 224 -20.13 3.54 -19.87
C GLY A 224 -19.48 4.80 -20.46
N ALA A 225 -18.87 5.68 -19.64
CA ALA A 225 -18.29 6.95 -20.09
C ALA A 225 -16.78 7.00 -19.87
N ALA A 226 -16.02 7.36 -20.92
CA ALA A 226 -14.56 7.36 -20.89
C ALA A 226 -13.94 8.34 -19.86
N LEU A 227 -14.51 9.54 -19.72
CA LEU A 227 -13.95 10.56 -18.81
C LEU A 227 -14.07 10.19 -17.33
N PRO A 228 -15.25 9.80 -16.80
CA PRO A 228 -15.35 9.33 -15.42
C PRO A 228 -14.44 8.14 -15.14
N THR A 229 -14.32 7.19 -16.06
CA THR A 229 -13.42 6.04 -15.94
C THR A 229 -11.97 6.47 -15.81
N ALA A 230 -11.50 7.41 -16.62
CA ALA A 230 -10.14 7.92 -16.56
C ALA A 230 -9.87 8.70 -15.27
N LEU A 231 -10.81 9.51 -14.80
CA LEU A 231 -10.71 10.23 -13.54
C LEU A 231 -10.65 9.27 -12.34
N ARG A 232 -11.48 8.22 -12.36
CA ARG A 232 -11.47 7.17 -11.32
C ARG A 232 -10.14 6.43 -11.32
N ALA A 233 -9.66 6.00 -12.49
CA ALA A 233 -8.36 5.34 -12.62
C ALA A 233 -7.25 6.20 -12.02
N MET A 234 -7.21 7.49 -12.35
CA MET A 234 -6.23 8.43 -11.83
C MET A 234 -6.36 8.62 -10.31
N GLN A 235 -7.57 8.79 -9.81
CA GLN A 235 -7.85 8.94 -8.38
C GLN A 235 -7.33 7.75 -7.59
N VAL A 236 -7.71 6.54 -7.99
CA VAL A 236 -7.31 5.29 -7.31
C VAL A 236 -5.82 5.03 -7.45
N PHE A 237 -5.23 5.31 -8.62
CA PHE A 237 -3.79 5.19 -8.83
C PHE A 237 -2.99 6.10 -7.90
N LEU A 238 -3.36 7.39 -7.81
CA LEU A 238 -2.66 8.36 -6.95
C LEU A 238 -2.84 8.03 -5.46
N PHE A 239 -4.04 7.61 -5.06
CA PHE A 239 -4.29 7.11 -3.71
C PHE A 239 -3.39 5.91 -3.40
N ALA A 240 -3.37 4.91 -4.27
CA ALA A 240 -2.56 3.71 -4.10
C ALA A 240 -1.06 4.02 -3.98
N LEU A 241 -0.57 4.95 -4.79
CA LEU A 241 0.83 5.39 -4.75
C LEU A 241 1.17 6.16 -3.47
N ALA A 242 0.24 6.99 -2.96
CA ALA A 242 0.38 7.65 -1.67
C ALA A 242 0.47 6.63 -0.52
N MET A 243 -0.41 5.60 -0.53
CA MET A 243 -0.38 4.52 0.47
C MET A 243 0.93 3.71 0.41
N ALA A 244 1.46 3.42 -0.78
CA ALA A 244 2.76 2.76 -0.92
C ALA A 244 3.89 3.58 -0.26
N GLY A 245 3.91 4.90 -0.45
CA GLY A 245 4.85 5.80 0.21
C GLY A 245 4.66 5.87 1.73
N LEU A 246 3.43 5.77 2.21
CA LEU A 246 3.10 5.75 3.63
C LEU A 246 3.63 4.48 4.32
N VAL A 247 3.48 3.32 3.68
CA VAL A 247 4.00 2.03 4.17
C VAL A 247 5.53 2.03 4.18
N GLU A 248 6.17 2.52 3.12
CA GLU A 248 7.64 2.58 3.03
C GLU A 248 8.23 3.44 4.15
N GLN A 249 7.54 4.52 4.49
CA GLN A 249 7.98 5.43 5.54
C GLN A 249 7.78 4.87 6.96
N SER A 250 6.63 4.25 7.22
CA SER A 250 6.26 3.79 8.56
C SER A 250 6.85 2.44 8.93
N THR A 251 7.35 1.67 7.95
CA THR A 251 7.75 0.26 8.08
C THR A 251 6.62 -0.68 8.58
N HIS A 252 5.46 -0.12 8.91
CA HIS A 252 4.28 -0.81 9.40
C HIS A 252 3.08 -0.55 8.48
N LEU A 253 2.20 -1.55 8.34
CA LEU A 253 0.98 -1.43 7.56
C LEU A 253 -0.13 -0.66 8.28
N ALA A 254 -0.11 -0.63 9.61
CA ALA A 254 -1.21 -0.08 10.40
C ALA A 254 -1.61 1.37 10.03
N PRO A 255 -0.68 2.32 9.80
CA PRO A 255 -1.05 3.67 9.38
C PRO A 255 -1.74 3.70 8.00
N ALA A 256 -1.30 2.86 7.05
CA ALA A 256 -1.91 2.77 5.73
C ALA A 256 -3.30 2.12 5.82
N ILE A 257 -3.45 1.04 6.58
CA ILE A 257 -4.76 0.41 6.82
C ILE A 257 -5.74 1.41 7.44
N ALA A 258 -5.31 2.16 8.46
CA ALA A 258 -6.17 3.14 9.10
C ALA A 258 -6.55 4.29 8.16
N ALA A 259 -5.60 4.84 7.40
CA ALA A 259 -5.86 5.90 6.42
C ALA A 259 -6.77 5.43 5.30
N HIS A 260 -6.58 4.18 4.81
CA HIS A 260 -7.41 3.57 3.78
C HIS A 260 -8.84 3.34 4.27
N ALA A 261 -9.01 2.68 5.40
CA ALA A 261 -10.34 2.44 5.98
C ALA A 261 -11.11 3.75 6.23
N LEU A 262 -10.45 4.79 6.74
CA LEU A 262 -11.07 6.11 6.92
C LEU A 262 -11.40 6.78 5.59
N TYR A 263 -10.54 6.66 4.59
CA TYR A 263 -10.81 7.17 3.24
C TYR A 263 -12.10 6.55 2.70
N ASP A 264 -12.23 5.23 2.75
CA ASP A 264 -13.42 4.51 2.26
C ASP A 264 -14.68 4.88 3.06
N VAL A 265 -14.60 4.93 4.40
CA VAL A 265 -15.72 5.35 5.23
C VAL A 265 -16.21 6.74 4.84
N ILE A 266 -15.31 7.70 4.61
CA ILE A 266 -15.67 9.06 4.20
C ILE A 266 -16.31 9.06 2.81
N CYS A 267 -15.77 8.29 1.86
CA CYS A 267 -16.32 8.20 0.52
C CYS A 267 -17.69 7.55 0.48
N PHE A 268 -17.92 6.49 1.26
CA PHE A 268 -19.17 5.74 1.25
C PHE A 268 -20.24 6.26 2.22
N ALA A 269 -19.85 7.03 3.25
CA ALA A 269 -20.79 7.55 4.24
C ALA A 269 -21.98 8.33 3.64
N PRO A 270 -21.81 9.21 2.63
CA PRO A 270 -22.95 9.92 2.03
C PRO A 270 -23.99 9.00 1.43
N THR A 271 -23.56 7.93 0.76
CA THR A 271 -24.46 6.93 0.16
C THR A 271 -25.19 6.14 1.25
N ALA A 272 -24.46 5.67 2.25
CA ALA A 272 -25.03 4.96 3.36
C ALA A 272 -26.05 5.81 4.12
N LEU A 273 -25.83 7.10 4.24
CA LEU A 273 -26.74 8.04 4.88
C LEU A 273 -27.96 8.36 4.03
N GLY A 274 -27.80 8.51 2.70
CA GLY A 274 -28.89 8.82 1.77
C GLY A 274 -29.92 7.71 1.63
N THR A 275 -29.54 6.47 1.93
CA THR A 275 -30.40 5.29 1.77
C THR A 275 -31.09 4.84 3.05
N LEU A 276 -30.88 5.51 4.18
CA LEU A 276 -31.53 5.21 5.48
C LEU A 276 -33.07 5.27 5.47
N GLY A 277 -33.68 5.80 4.40
CA GLY A 277 -35.13 5.83 4.25
C GLY A 277 -35.75 4.52 3.75
N SER A 278 -34.97 3.60 3.20
CA SER A 278 -35.41 2.32 2.69
C SER A 278 -34.63 1.20 3.36
N ALA A 279 -35.22 0.56 4.35
CA ALA A 279 -34.81 -0.70 4.98
C ALA A 279 -33.52 -1.36 4.46
N TRP A 280 -32.59 -1.68 5.29
CA TRP A 280 -31.49 -2.66 5.36
C TRP A 280 -30.94 -3.33 4.06
N GLU A 281 -31.60 -3.16 2.90
CA GLU A 281 -31.25 -3.77 1.62
C GLU A 281 -30.68 -2.74 0.64
N ILE A 282 -29.54 -2.14 1.02
CA ILE A 282 -28.78 -1.32 0.08
C ILE A 282 -27.93 -2.27 -0.74
N PRO A 283 -28.17 -2.44 -2.04
CA PRO A 283 -27.29 -3.24 -2.85
C PRO A 283 -25.91 -2.58 -2.89
N ALA A 284 -24.85 -3.40 -2.81
CA ALA A 284 -23.46 -2.94 -2.90
C ALA A 284 -23.20 -2.09 -4.17
N SER A 285 -23.93 -2.37 -5.27
CA SER A 285 -23.95 -1.56 -6.49
C SER A 285 -24.33 -0.09 -6.26
N SER A 286 -25.14 0.22 -5.25
CA SER A 286 -25.53 1.60 -4.93
C SER A 286 -24.43 2.37 -4.21
N LEU A 287 -23.57 1.68 -3.46
CA LEU A 287 -22.38 2.27 -2.84
C LEU A 287 -21.37 2.71 -3.89
N MET A 288 -21.23 1.95 -4.97
CA MET A 288 -20.36 2.27 -6.11
C MET A 288 -20.85 3.48 -6.93
N ALA A 289 -22.16 3.74 -6.96
CA ALA A 289 -22.74 4.79 -7.84
C ALA A 289 -22.36 6.22 -7.40
N LEU A 290 -22.13 6.47 -6.11
CA LEU A 290 -21.78 7.82 -5.60
C LEU A 290 -20.33 8.21 -5.88
N GLU A 291 -19.45 7.25 -6.04
CA GLU A 291 -18.04 7.51 -6.37
C GLU A 291 -17.84 8.03 -7.81
N THR A 292 -18.91 8.16 -8.60
CA THR A 292 -18.83 8.45 -10.03
C THR A 292 -18.98 9.92 -10.40
N SER A 293 -19.13 10.80 -9.42
CA SER A 293 -19.19 12.25 -9.69
C SER A 293 -17.85 12.79 -10.21
N ALA A 294 -17.82 13.23 -11.46
CA ALA A 294 -16.61 13.80 -12.07
C ALA A 294 -16.09 15.01 -11.28
N SER A 295 -16.98 15.85 -10.73
CA SER A 295 -16.60 17.01 -9.93
C SER A 295 -15.96 16.61 -8.60
N GLY A 296 -16.49 15.59 -7.93
CA GLY A 296 -15.91 15.02 -6.70
C GLY A 296 -14.54 14.40 -6.96
N MET A 297 -14.41 13.59 -8.04
CA MET A 297 -13.13 13.00 -8.43
C MET A 297 -12.08 14.08 -8.73
N LEU A 298 -12.41 15.11 -9.51
CA LEU A 298 -11.51 16.22 -9.80
C LEU A 298 -11.08 16.97 -8.53
N ALA A 299 -12.02 17.25 -7.62
CA ALA A 299 -11.71 17.89 -6.34
C ALA A 299 -10.77 17.03 -5.49
N SER A 300 -10.97 15.72 -5.46
CA SER A 300 -10.10 14.80 -4.73
C SER A 300 -8.68 14.77 -5.28
N LEU A 301 -8.50 14.87 -6.61
CA LEU A 301 -7.18 14.88 -7.25
C LEU A 301 -6.29 16.04 -6.77
N LEU A 302 -6.86 17.19 -6.37
CA LEU A 302 -6.11 18.32 -5.83
C LEU A 302 -5.34 17.96 -4.56
N PHE A 303 -5.82 17.00 -3.79
CA PHE A 303 -5.19 16.52 -2.56
C PHE A 303 -4.39 15.23 -2.78
N LEU A 304 -4.89 14.33 -3.63
CA LEU A 304 -4.21 13.05 -3.88
C LEU A 304 -2.93 13.22 -4.70
N ALA A 305 -2.86 14.19 -5.62
CA ALA A 305 -1.64 14.42 -6.38
C ALA A 305 -0.44 14.85 -5.49
N PRO A 306 -0.57 15.83 -4.59
CA PRO A 306 0.51 16.14 -3.66
C PRO A 306 0.79 14.99 -2.66
N ALA A 307 -0.23 14.23 -2.21
CA ALA A 307 -0.02 13.05 -1.37
C ALA A 307 0.84 11.99 -2.09
N ALA A 308 0.51 11.69 -3.34
CA ALA A 308 1.29 10.77 -4.18
C ALA A 308 2.72 11.29 -4.45
N ALA A 309 2.88 12.58 -4.70
CA ALA A 309 4.21 13.18 -4.88
C ALA A 309 5.08 13.03 -3.63
N LEU A 310 4.51 13.22 -2.44
CA LEU A 310 5.20 12.93 -1.18
C LEU A 310 5.54 11.45 -1.03
N GLY A 311 4.62 10.55 -1.41
CA GLY A 311 4.84 9.10 -1.44
C GLY A 311 6.00 8.71 -2.36
N VAL A 312 6.02 9.22 -3.60
CA VAL A 312 7.11 9.00 -4.58
C VAL A 312 8.44 9.49 -4.02
N ARG A 313 8.48 10.69 -3.44
CA ARG A 313 9.69 11.22 -2.82
C ARG A 313 10.23 10.27 -1.74
N ARG A 314 9.34 9.62 -0.97
CA ARG A 314 9.72 8.64 0.06
C ARG A 314 10.26 7.34 -0.53
N LEU A 315 9.57 6.81 -1.54
CA LEU A 315 10.02 5.61 -2.25
C LEU A 315 11.41 5.80 -2.89
N LEU A 316 11.74 7.02 -3.34
CA LEU A 316 13.06 7.36 -3.88
C LEU A 316 14.12 7.58 -2.79
N ALA A 317 13.72 7.99 -1.59
CA ALA A 317 14.64 8.25 -0.48
C ALA A 317 14.98 6.99 0.34
N ALA A 318 14.25 5.89 0.15
CA ALA A 318 14.43 4.64 0.89
C ALA A 318 15.69 3.83 0.47
N HIS A 319 16.54 4.39 -0.38
CA HIS A 319 17.81 3.87 -0.89
C HIS A 319 18.91 4.91 -0.75
#